data_c4ce38449c3ad8f5251c1636a1cd4235
#
_entry.id   c4ce38449c3ad8f5251c1636a1cd4235
#
_cell.length_a   1.000
_cell.length_b   1.000
_cell.length_c   1.000
_cell.angle_alpha   90.00
_cell.angle_beta   90.00
_cell.angle_gamma   90.00
#
_symmetry.space_group_name_H-M   'P 1'
#
loop_
_entity.id
_entity.type
_entity.pdbx_description
1 polymer ?
#
loop_
_entity_poly.entity_id
_entity_poly.type
_entity_poly.pdbx_seq_one_letter_code
_entity_poly.pdbx_strand_id
1 'polypeptide(L)'
;MSDLLSPANFIVLAVIAVGMFFGLRRIAASTHGKSCCSDGASGKKAKKVVVVDTDASHYPYSDELLIGGMSCDGCARNVTNALNALDGVWATVTYADHTARVRSKRPVDRDTLETAVRGAGYFVMKM
;
A
#
# COMPACT_ATOMS: atom_id res chain seq x y z
N MET A 1 0.64 -52.78 -17.27
CA MET A 1 1.17 -51.58 -17.95
C MET A 1 0.35 -51.14 -19.17
N SER A 2 -0.73 -51.81 -19.48
CA SER A 2 -1.54 -51.51 -20.69
C SER A 2 -2.73 -50.56 -20.44
N ASP A 3 -3.02 -50.25 -19.19
CA ASP A 3 -4.19 -49.40 -18.84
C ASP A 3 -3.94 -47.89 -18.84
N LEU A 4 -2.69 -47.49 -19.08
CA LEU A 4 -2.34 -46.05 -19.17
C LEU A 4 -2.81 -45.42 -20.47
N LEU A 5 -3.13 -46.19 -21.48
CA LEU A 5 -3.60 -45.71 -22.80
C LEU A 5 -5.13 -45.82 -22.96
N SER A 6 -5.88 -45.97 -21.89
CA SER A 6 -7.34 -45.95 -21.94
C SER A 6 -7.86 -44.55 -22.29
N PRO A 7 -8.85 -44.42 -23.18
CA PRO A 7 -9.40 -43.10 -23.57
C PRO A 7 -9.93 -42.31 -22.38
N ALA A 8 -10.35 -42.98 -21.31
CA ALA A 8 -10.76 -42.36 -20.06
C ALA A 8 -9.60 -41.62 -19.35
N ASN A 9 -8.37 -42.17 -19.41
CA ASN A 9 -7.20 -41.55 -18.82
C ASN A 9 -6.73 -40.33 -19.60
N PHE A 10 -6.92 -40.30 -20.91
CA PHE A 10 -6.62 -39.12 -21.73
C PHE A 10 -7.53 -37.93 -21.39
N ILE A 11 -8.79 -38.18 -21.07
CA ILE A 11 -9.73 -37.15 -20.65
C ILE A 11 -9.29 -36.56 -19.32
N VAL A 12 -8.92 -37.39 -18.35
CA VAL A 12 -8.44 -36.92 -17.04
C VAL A 12 -7.13 -36.12 -17.17
N LEU A 13 -6.18 -36.63 -17.97
CA LEU A 13 -4.92 -35.92 -18.23
C LEU A 13 -5.15 -34.57 -18.94
N ALA A 14 -6.07 -34.51 -19.90
CA ALA A 14 -6.43 -33.27 -20.59
C ALA A 14 -7.04 -32.25 -19.63
N VAL A 15 -7.93 -32.69 -18.74
CA VAL A 15 -8.55 -31.81 -17.73
C VAL A 15 -7.50 -31.26 -16.76
N ILE A 16 -6.57 -32.11 -16.31
CA ILE A 16 -5.47 -31.69 -15.42
C ILE A 16 -4.53 -30.73 -16.16
N ALA A 17 -4.18 -31.00 -17.40
CA ALA A 17 -3.31 -30.14 -18.20
C ALA A 17 -3.96 -28.76 -18.45
N VAL A 18 -5.25 -28.74 -18.77
CA VAL A 18 -6.01 -27.50 -18.94
C VAL A 18 -6.11 -26.72 -17.63
N GLY A 19 -6.43 -27.40 -16.53
CA GLY A 19 -6.47 -26.77 -15.20
C GLY A 19 -5.12 -26.19 -14.79
N MET A 20 -4.05 -26.94 -15.03
CA MET A 20 -2.69 -26.50 -14.75
C MET A 20 -2.26 -25.34 -15.65
N PHE A 21 -2.61 -25.36 -16.93
CA PHE A 21 -2.34 -24.28 -17.86
C PHE A 21 -3.08 -22.99 -17.49
N PHE A 22 -4.35 -23.09 -17.13
CA PHE A 22 -5.12 -21.92 -16.64
C PHE A 22 -4.61 -21.44 -15.28
N GLY A 23 -4.23 -22.36 -14.39
CA GLY A 23 -3.63 -22.03 -13.10
C GLY A 23 -2.31 -21.30 -13.23
N LEU A 24 -1.39 -21.80 -14.07
CA LEU A 24 -0.10 -21.15 -14.34
C LEU A 24 -0.29 -19.79 -15.02
N ARG A 25 -1.23 -19.69 -15.95
CA ARG A 25 -1.49 -18.45 -16.63
C ARG A 25 -2.07 -17.39 -15.71
N ARG A 26 -2.87 -17.79 -14.73
CA ARG A 26 -3.39 -16.90 -13.69
C ARG A 26 -2.31 -16.44 -12.71
N ILE A 27 -1.37 -17.33 -12.37
CA ILE A 27 -0.23 -17.03 -11.51
C ILE A 27 0.77 -16.13 -12.26
N ALA A 28 1.07 -16.43 -13.53
CA ALA A 28 1.97 -15.62 -14.34
C ALA A 28 1.43 -14.20 -14.61
N ALA A 29 0.11 -14.05 -14.70
CA ALA A 29 -0.53 -12.73 -14.78
C ALA A 29 -0.42 -11.95 -13.46
N SER A 30 -0.25 -12.64 -12.34
CA SER A 30 -0.07 -12.03 -11.00
C SER A 30 1.39 -11.64 -10.72
N THR A 31 2.36 -12.24 -11.42
CA THR A 31 3.80 -11.99 -11.19
C THR A 31 4.36 -10.85 -12.02
N HIS A 32 3.61 -10.30 -12.98
CA HIS A 32 4.01 -9.07 -13.65
C HIS A 32 3.67 -7.85 -12.80
N GLY A 33 4.58 -7.61 -11.87
CA GLY A 33 4.78 -6.31 -11.24
C GLY A 33 3.59 -5.80 -10.44
N LYS A 34 3.50 -6.28 -9.22
CA LYS A 34 3.16 -5.42 -8.09
C LYS A 34 3.57 -6.11 -6.81
N SER A 35 4.72 -5.65 -6.36
CA SER A 35 5.13 -5.60 -4.97
C SER A 35 4.01 -5.90 -3.99
N CYS A 36 4.28 -6.92 -3.24
CA CYS A 36 3.82 -7.23 -1.92
C CYS A 36 3.35 -6.01 -1.14
N CYS A 37 2.09 -5.88 -0.92
CA CYS A 37 1.40 -5.29 0.21
C CYS A 37 -0.09 -5.36 -0.10
N SER A 38 -0.59 -6.56 -0.23
CA SER A 38 -2.02 -6.83 -0.27
C SER A 38 -2.29 -7.83 0.83
N ASP A 39 -2.34 -7.31 2.04
CA ASP A 39 -2.96 -8.05 3.12
C ASP A 39 -3.77 -7.11 4.00
N GLY A 40 -5.05 -7.38 3.97
CA GLY A 40 -5.96 -7.07 5.04
C GLY A 40 -6.42 -5.63 5.14
N ALA A 41 -7.39 -5.34 4.41
CA ALA A 41 -8.54 -4.52 4.71
C ALA A 41 -8.99 -3.80 3.44
N SER A 42 -10.12 -4.24 2.92
CA SER A 42 -11.04 -3.48 2.08
C SER A 42 -10.41 -2.28 1.36
N GLY A 43 -9.59 -2.60 0.33
CA GLY A 43 -8.77 -1.61 -0.32
C GLY A 43 -9.55 -0.82 -1.35
N LYS A 44 -9.96 0.35 -1.01
CA LYS A 44 -9.95 1.43 -2.00
C LYS A 44 -8.46 1.66 -2.32
N LYS A 45 -8.04 1.41 -3.56
CA LYS A 45 -6.73 1.83 -4.07
C LYS A 45 -6.55 3.28 -3.65
N ALA A 46 -5.61 3.53 -2.75
CA ALA A 46 -5.29 4.88 -2.31
C ALA A 46 -4.90 5.65 -3.58
N LYS A 47 -5.78 6.53 -4.02
CA LYS A 47 -5.46 7.46 -5.10
C LYS A 47 -4.25 8.23 -4.61
N LYS A 48 -3.20 8.27 -5.42
CA LYS A 48 -2.04 9.11 -5.15
C LYS A 48 -2.56 10.54 -4.98
N VAL A 49 -2.57 11.01 -3.76
CA VAL A 49 -2.92 12.41 -3.47
C VAL A 49 -1.70 13.24 -3.88
N VAL A 50 -1.85 14.01 -4.93
CA VAL A 50 -0.82 14.94 -5.38
C VAL A 50 -1.11 16.27 -4.70
N VAL A 51 -0.19 16.70 -3.85
CA VAL A 51 -0.22 18.04 -3.30
C VAL A 51 0.15 19.00 -4.43
N VAL A 52 -0.75 19.89 -4.76
CA VAL A 52 -0.60 20.85 -5.87
C VAL A 52 0.44 21.91 -5.53
N ASP A 53 0.56 22.25 -4.27
CA ASP A 53 1.45 23.30 -3.77
C ASP A 53 2.62 22.65 -3.01
N THR A 54 3.80 22.66 -3.61
CA THR A 54 5.02 22.09 -3.06
C THR A 54 5.97 23.16 -2.53
N ASP A 55 5.50 24.39 -2.37
CA ASP A 55 6.30 25.50 -1.87
C ASP A 55 6.31 25.51 -0.34
N ALA A 56 7.49 25.28 0.24
CA ALA A 56 7.66 25.21 1.69
C ALA A 56 7.33 26.53 2.41
N SER A 57 7.42 27.65 1.72
CA SER A 57 7.12 28.97 2.28
C SER A 57 5.64 29.18 2.58
N HIS A 58 4.77 28.43 1.90
CA HIS A 58 3.33 28.50 2.12
C HIS A 58 2.84 27.67 3.33
N TYR A 59 3.76 26.95 3.98
CA TYR A 59 3.46 26.05 5.11
C TYR A 59 4.24 26.49 6.36
N PRO A 60 3.72 27.46 7.12
CA PRO A 60 4.42 27.99 8.29
C PRO A 60 4.51 27.01 9.46
N TYR A 61 3.66 26.00 9.47
CA TYR A 61 3.64 24.98 10.53
C TYR A 61 4.32 23.71 10.06
N SER A 62 5.21 23.17 10.88
CA SER A 62 5.88 21.90 10.62
C SER A 62 5.89 21.04 11.87
N ASP A 63 5.49 19.78 11.71
CA ASP A 63 5.53 18.76 12.75
C ASP A 63 6.27 17.52 12.27
N GLU A 64 6.93 16.84 13.18
CA GLU A 64 7.57 15.54 12.92
C GLU A 64 6.89 14.47 13.76
N LEU A 65 6.50 13.39 13.10
CA LEU A 65 5.86 12.26 13.72
C LEU A 65 6.67 11.00 13.46
N LEU A 66 6.93 10.21 14.50
CA LEU A 66 7.48 8.86 14.31
C LEU A 66 6.32 7.89 14.03
N ILE A 67 6.41 7.19 12.91
CA ILE A 67 5.37 6.26 12.47
C ILE A 67 5.83 4.83 12.71
N GLY A 68 5.08 4.10 13.52
CA GLY A 68 5.27 2.68 13.73
C GLY A 68 4.42 1.82 12.79
N GLY A 69 4.87 0.57 12.58
CA GLY A 69 4.15 -0.41 11.75
C GLY A 69 4.48 -0.35 10.27
N MET A 70 5.39 0.52 9.83
CA MET A 70 5.86 0.52 8.45
C MET A 70 6.88 -0.60 8.24
N SER A 71 6.68 -1.40 7.19
CA SER A 71 7.58 -2.50 6.82
C SER A 71 8.19 -2.35 5.43
N CYS A 72 7.77 -1.35 4.67
CA CYS A 72 8.24 -1.12 3.30
C CYS A 72 7.96 0.32 2.84
N ASP A 73 8.60 0.71 1.73
CA ASP A 73 8.36 2.02 1.09
C ASP A 73 6.90 2.22 0.65
N GLY A 74 6.20 1.13 0.31
CA GLY A 74 4.77 1.18 0.00
C GLY A 74 3.94 1.65 1.19
N CYS A 75 4.32 1.25 2.39
CA CYS A 75 3.70 1.69 3.63
C CYS A 75 3.90 3.20 3.84
N ALA A 76 5.12 3.69 3.64
CA ALA A 76 5.42 5.12 3.72
C ALA A 76 4.58 5.95 2.74
N ARG A 77 4.37 5.45 1.52
CA ARG A 77 3.49 6.08 0.53
C ARG A 77 2.03 6.11 0.97
N ASN A 78 1.54 5.04 1.59
CA ASN A 78 0.17 4.99 2.09
C ASN A 78 -0.05 6.03 3.20
N VAL A 79 0.88 6.14 4.13
CA VAL A 79 0.84 7.16 5.18
C VAL A 79 0.93 8.56 4.59
N THR A 80 1.83 8.78 3.64
CA THR A 80 1.96 10.06 2.91
C THR A 80 0.64 10.44 2.25
N ASN A 81 -0.02 9.51 1.56
CA ASN A 81 -1.30 9.78 0.91
C ASN A 81 -2.41 10.08 1.94
N ALA A 82 -2.43 9.38 3.06
CA ALA A 82 -3.41 9.61 4.12
C ALA A 82 -3.26 11.00 4.75
N LEU A 83 -2.03 11.44 4.99
CA LEU A 83 -1.74 12.76 5.52
C LEU A 83 -2.02 13.87 4.49
N ASN A 84 -1.65 13.66 3.23
CA ASN A 84 -1.91 14.62 2.15
C ASN A 84 -3.40 14.70 1.77
N ALA A 85 -4.23 13.77 2.21
CA ALA A 85 -5.67 13.84 2.07
C ALA A 85 -6.32 14.88 3.01
N LEU A 86 -5.59 15.32 4.03
CA LEU A 86 -6.01 16.42 4.89
C LEU A 86 -5.84 17.75 4.18
N ASP A 87 -6.83 18.60 4.30
CA ASP A 87 -6.82 19.91 3.64
C ASP A 87 -5.70 20.83 4.17
N GLY A 88 -4.89 21.36 3.27
CA GLY A 88 -3.78 22.24 3.60
C GLY A 88 -2.59 21.55 4.28
N VAL A 89 -2.47 20.23 4.17
CA VAL A 89 -1.36 19.45 4.71
C VAL A 89 -0.49 18.92 3.58
N TRP A 90 0.81 19.09 3.75
CA TRP A 90 1.83 18.50 2.90
C TRP A 90 2.78 17.64 3.74
N ALA A 91 2.68 16.35 3.58
CA ALA A 91 3.47 15.38 4.34
C ALA A 91 4.46 14.64 3.44
N THR A 92 5.62 14.37 3.99
CA THR A 92 6.64 13.50 3.40
C THR A 92 7.03 12.45 4.43
N VAL A 93 6.86 11.18 4.10
CA VAL A 93 7.20 10.07 4.99
C VAL A 93 8.42 9.35 4.45
N THR A 94 9.42 9.16 5.31
CA THR A 94 10.64 8.44 5.00
C THR A 94 10.62 7.11 5.74
N TYR A 95 10.72 6.02 4.98
CA TYR A 95 10.73 4.67 5.56
C TYR A 95 12.01 4.40 6.37
N ALA A 96 13.16 4.87 5.89
CA ALA A 96 14.46 4.63 6.55
C ALA A 96 14.51 5.16 7.98
N ASP A 97 13.91 6.31 8.23
CA ASP A 97 13.89 6.97 9.52
C ASP A 97 12.59 6.75 10.28
N HIS A 98 11.62 6.07 9.69
CA HIS A 98 10.25 5.94 10.21
C HIS A 98 9.59 7.27 10.56
N THR A 99 10.03 8.34 9.92
CA THR A 99 9.64 9.72 10.23
C THR A 99 8.71 10.28 9.16
N ALA A 100 7.62 10.87 9.61
CA ALA A 100 6.73 11.68 8.80
C ALA A 100 6.97 13.16 9.10
N ARG A 101 7.43 13.90 8.12
CA ARG A 101 7.51 15.36 8.19
C ARG A 101 6.24 15.93 7.61
N VAL A 102 5.48 16.59 8.45
CA VAL A 102 4.19 17.17 8.11
C VAL A 102 4.34 18.68 8.10
N ARG A 103 3.91 19.29 7.01
CA ARG A 103 3.82 20.76 6.89
C ARG A 103 2.36 21.13 6.67
N SER A 104 1.92 22.21 7.27
CA SER A 104 0.54 22.65 7.14
C SER A 104 0.41 24.16 6.99
N LYS A 105 -0.62 24.57 6.26
CA LYS A 105 -0.97 26.00 6.07
C LYS A 105 -1.69 26.57 7.30
N ARG A 106 -2.28 25.69 8.10
CA ARG A 106 -2.99 26.01 9.34
C ARG A 106 -2.45 25.15 10.47
N PRO A 107 -2.59 25.57 11.73
CA PRO A 107 -2.27 24.72 12.86
C PRO A 107 -3.20 23.49 12.80
N VAL A 108 -2.62 22.33 12.53
CA VAL A 108 -3.34 21.04 12.53
C VAL A 108 -3.07 20.38 13.87
N ASP A 109 -4.13 19.93 14.51
CA ASP A 109 -4.04 19.24 15.77
C ASP A 109 -3.34 17.89 15.59
N ARG A 110 -2.43 17.55 16.49
CA ARG A 110 -1.68 16.30 16.47
C ARG A 110 -2.59 15.08 16.48
N ASP A 111 -3.71 15.17 17.18
CA ASP A 111 -4.73 14.11 17.22
C ASP A 111 -5.38 13.86 15.85
N THR A 112 -5.53 14.91 15.05
CA THR A 112 -6.03 14.80 13.66
C THR A 112 -5.04 14.05 12.79
N LEU A 113 -3.74 14.37 12.90
CA LEU A 113 -2.67 13.68 12.17
C LEU A 113 -2.57 12.21 12.59
N GLU A 114 -2.64 11.94 13.88
CA GLU A 114 -2.63 10.58 14.44
C GLU A 114 -3.83 9.77 13.95
N THR A 115 -5.01 10.36 13.90
CA THR A 115 -6.23 9.72 13.38
C THR A 115 -6.08 9.37 11.90
N ALA A 116 -5.50 10.25 11.09
CA ALA A 116 -5.23 9.98 9.68
C ALA A 116 -4.25 8.81 9.50
N VAL A 117 -3.20 8.76 10.29
CA VAL A 117 -2.21 7.66 10.28
C VAL A 117 -2.86 6.35 10.71
N ARG A 118 -3.69 6.36 11.76
CA ARG A 118 -4.44 5.18 12.19
C ARG A 118 -5.44 4.70 11.14
N GLY A 119 -6.09 5.63 10.46
CA GLY A 119 -6.99 5.31 9.34
C GLY A 119 -6.29 4.62 8.17
N ALA A 120 -4.98 4.83 8.01
CA ALA A 120 -4.14 4.14 7.05
C ALA A 120 -3.63 2.76 7.54
N GLY A 121 -3.90 2.39 8.81
CA GLY A 121 -3.49 1.13 9.42
C GLY A 121 -2.13 1.18 10.12
N TYR A 122 -1.63 2.36 10.44
CA TYR A 122 -0.36 2.59 11.13
C TYR A 122 -0.60 3.33 12.46
N PHE A 123 0.44 3.52 13.25
CA PHE A 123 0.34 4.25 14.51
C PHE A 123 1.48 5.25 14.67
N VAL A 124 1.21 6.31 15.41
CA VAL A 124 2.22 7.30 15.76
C VAL A 124 2.87 6.88 17.09
N MET A 125 4.19 6.81 17.10
CA MET A 125 4.96 6.59 18.30
C MET A 125 5.11 7.92 19.04
N LYS A 126 4.79 7.91 20.35
CA LYS A 126 5.05 9.08 21.20
C LYS A 126 6.56 9.11 21.50
N MET A 127 7.18 10.24 21.27
CA MET A 127 8.48 10.54 21.84
C MET A 127 8.34 10.88 23.31
#